data_69739991dc1745c5ee8838162579f63f
#
_entry.id   69739991dc1745c5ee8838162579f63f
#
_cell.length_a   1.000
_cell.length_b   1.000
_cell.length_c   1.000
_cell.angle_alpha   90.00
_cell.angle_beta   90.00
_cell.angle_gamma   90.00
#
_symmetry.space_group_name_H-M   'P 1'
#
loop_
_entity.id
_entity.type
_entity.pdbx_description
1 polymer ?
#
loop_
_entity_poly.entity_id
_entity_poly.type
_entity_poly.pdbx_seq_one_letter_code
_entity_poly.pdbx_strand_id
1 'polypeptide(L)'
;MPRFHRAFALIGLLLLTQAEAAEKLRLVADAWPPFTDATLVNGGVATDIVSTALARAGYASDFEQVPWARALFGVGEGRYDVLVNTWYTDERTKLGQFSGEYLLNRVRFLKRKDTPIEYNNLQQLHTYPIAVVRGYAYSHEFDDDVSLQKVPVHNFAMAVRMVAADRVKLTLEDEFVARYYLARESPKVRNAVEFLPKPLSENSLHILVSLKNPEHEQIVAGFDREIAAMKADGSYEKLLRQHGM
;
A
#
# COMPACT_ATOMS: atom_id res chain seq x y z
N MET A 1 -0.33 64.05 58.70
CA MET A 1 0.58 63.45 57.71
C MET A 1 0.00 62.13 57.32
N PRO A 2 -0.57 61.95 56.06
CA PRO A 2 -1.12 60.70 55.62
C PRO A 2 -0.05 59.88 54.84
N ARG A 3 0.10 58.60 55.20
CA ARG A 3 0.99 57.62 54.52
C ARG A 3 0.27 57.07 53.27
N PHE A 4 0.81 57.37 52.10
CA PHE A 4 0.41 56.72 50.79
C PHE A 4 0.97 55.31 50.71
N HIS A 5 0.09 54.28 50.65
CA HIS A 5 0.42 52.93 50.28
C HIS A 5 0.31 52.81 48.77
N ARG A 6 1.43 52.62 48.08
CA ARG A 6 1.46 52.30 46.69
C ARG A 6 1.24 50.75 46.51
N ALA A 7 0.07 50.37 46.07
CA ALA A 7 -0.23 49.03 45.69
C ALA A 7 0.38 48.82 44.30
N PHE A 8 1.38 47.93 44.15
CA PHE A 8 1.91 47.43 42.89
C PHE A 8 1.00 46.29 42.42
N ALA A 9 0.17 46.54 41.40
CA ALA A 9 -0.60 45.51 40.71
C ALA A 9 0.31 44.79 39.70
N LEU A 10 0.72 43.55 40.00
CA LEU A 10 1.41 42.67 39.10
C LEU A 10 0.38 42.09 38.09
N ILE A 11 0.31 42.63 36.88
CA ILE A 11 -0.47 42.08 35.80
C ILE A 11 0.36 40.95 35.22
N GLY A 12 0.07 39.71 35.62
CA GLY A 12 0.62 38.49 35.00
C GLY A 12 -0.01 38.31 33.61
N LEU A 13 0.76 38.58 32.56
CA LEU A 13 0.38 38.31 31.18
C LEU A 13 0.46 36.81 30.95
N LEU A 14 -0.67 36.11 31.10
CA LEU A 14 -0.83 34.71 30.68
C LEU A 14 -0.77 34.68 29.15
N LEU A 15 0.41 34.33 28.60
CA LEU A 15 0.56 33.90 27.22
C LEU A 15 -0.14 32.54 27.07
N LEU A 16 -1.41 32.57 26.70
CA LEU A 16 -2.11 31.40 26.19
C LEU A 16 -1.46 31.05 24.83
N THR A 17 -0.49 30.15 24.85
CA THR A 17 -0.06 29.44 23.63
C THR A 17 -1.28 28.64 23.18
N GLN A 18 -2.00 29.13 22.17
CA GLN A 18 -2.95 28.33 21.45
C GLN A 18 -2.10 27.20 20.79
N ALA A 19 -2.20 26.02 21.37
CA ALA A 19 -1.79 24.82 20.64
C ALA A 19 -2.75 24.70 19.44
N GLU A 20 -2.32 25.19 18.30
CA GLU A 20 -2.98 24.92 17.02
C GLU A 20 -3.03 23.39 16.91
N ALA A 21 -4.24 22.82 16.93
CA ALA A 21 -4.39 21.39 16.74
C ALA A 21 -3.77 21.07 15.37
N ALA A 22 -2.66 20.37 15.37
CA ALA A 22 -1.99 19.98 14.13
C ALA A 22 -3.02 19.35 13.18
N GLU A 23 -3.16 19.91 12.00
CA GLU A 23 -4.10 19.42 11.01
C GLU A 23 -3.76 17.95 10.72
N LYS A 24 -4.79 17.09 10.76
CA LYS A 24 -4.58 15.67 10.56
C LYS A 24 -4.20 15.40 9.10
N LEU A 25 -3.19 14.56 8.90
CA LEU A 25 -2.84 14.10 7.57
C LEU A 25 -3.97 13.25 6.97
N ARG A 26 -4.39 13.60 5.77
CA ARG A 26 -5.41 12.89 5.00
C ARG A 26 -4.74 11.78 4.22
N LEU A 27 -4.83 10.55 4.75
CA LEU A 27 -4.32 9.35 4.10
C LEU A 27 -5.32 8.84 3.08
N VAL A 28 -4.86 8.35 1.95
CA VAL A 28 -5.72 7.81 0.90
C VAL A 28 -5.13 6.54 0.30
N ALA A 29 -5.99 5.59 -0.05
CA ALA A 29 -5.66 4.43 -0.87
C ALA A 29 -6.91 3.91 -1.59
N ASP A 30 -6.72 2.98 -2.52
CA ASP A 30 -7.79 2.16 -3.09
C ASP A 30 -8.02 0.88 -2.27
N ALA A 31 -9.07 0.14 -2.62
CA ALA A 31 -9.31 -1.19 -2.06
C ALA A 31 -8.33 -2.20 -2.68
N TRP A 32 -7.32 -2.58 -1.92
CA TRP A 32 -6.34 -3.59 -2.30
C TRP A 32 -6.01 -4.53 -1.12
N PRO A 33 -6.98 -5.39 -0.71
CA PRO A 33 -6.80 -6.26 0.46
C PRO A 33 -5.73 -7.34 0.22
N PRO A 34 -4.93 -7.68 1.25
CA PRO A 34 -5.05 -7.29 2.65
C PRO A 34 -4.33 -5.98 3.01
N PHE A 35 -3.73 -5.29 2.03
CA PHE A 35 -2.90 -4.11 2.28
C PHE A 35 -3.73 -2.89 2.69
N THR A 36 -4.74 -2.57 1.88
CA THR A 36 -5.63 -1.42 2.09
C THR A 36 -7.07 -1.80 1.80
N ASP A 37 -7.94 -1.70 2.79
CA ASP A 37 -9.39 -1.85 2.66
C ASP A 37 -10.07 -1.33 3.93
N ALA A 38 -10.96 -0.35 3.80
CA ALA A 38 -11.67 0.27 4.92
C ALA A 38 -12.51 -0.72 5.77
N THR A 39 -12.81 -1.92 5.24
CA THR A 39 -13.54 -2.97 5.95
C THR A 39 -12.66 -3.88 6.81
N LEU A 40 -11.34 -3.78 6.65
CA LEU A 40 -10.37 -4.54 7.42
C LEU A 40 -9.99 -3.83 8.72
N VAL A 41 -9.43 -4.59 9.65
CA VAL A 41 -8.89 -4.04 10.91
C VAL A 41 -7.86 -2.95 10.57
N ASN A 42 -8.03 -1.78 11.16
CA ASN A 42 -7.16 -0.60 10.96
C ASN A 42 -6.95 -0.22 9.48
N GLY A 43 -7.92 -0.56 8.60
CA GLY A 43 -7.84 -0.26 7.17
C GLY A 43 -6.90 -1.17 6.37
N GLY A 44 -6.45 -2.29 6.94
CA GLY A 44 -5.51 -3.25 6.35
C GLY A 44 -4.05 -2.99 6.76
N VAL A 45 -3.17 -3.96 6.47
CA VAL A 45 -1.80 -3.98 6.99
C VAL A 45 -0.97 -2.76 6.59
N ALA A 46 -1.09 -2.29 5.35
CA ALA A 46 -0.34 -1.12 4.88
C ALA A 46 -0.84 0.16 5.56
N THR A 47 -2.16 0.34 5.68
CA THR A 47 -2.76 1.47 6.38
C THR A 47 -2.35 1.50 7.85
N ASP A 48 -2.34 0.34 8.52
CA ASP A 48 -1.97 0.21 9.93
C ASP A 48 -0.49 0.53 10.15
N ILE A 49 0.43 0.02 9.32
CA ILE A 49 1.86 0.35 9.37
C ILE A 49 2.04 1.87 9.19
N VAL A 50 1.44 2.44 8.15
CA VAL A 50 1.62 3.86 7.80
C VAL A 50 1.06 4.76 8.89
N SER A 51 -0.17 4.51 9.36
CA SER A 51 -0.80 5.30 10.43
C SER A 51 0.00 5.21 11.73
N THR A 52 0.51 4.01 12.08
CA THR A 52 1.32 3.81 13.28
C THR A 52 2.65 4.56 13.18
N ALA A 53 3.35 4.47 12.05
CA ALA A 53 4.63 5.17 11.86
C ALA A 53 4.44 6.69 11.88
N LEU A 54 3.42 7.22 11.20
CA LEU A 54 3.10 8.64 11.23
C LEU A 54 2.70 9.13 12.62
N ALA A 55 1.90 8.36 13.37
CA ALA A 55 1.54 8.69 14.76
C ALA A 55 2.79 8.73 15.67
N ARG A 56 3.75 7.81 15.51
CA ARG A 56 5.03 7.85 16.23
C ARG A 56 5.90 9.04 15.83
N ALA A 57 5.80 9.47 14.57
CA ALA A 57 6.45 10.70 14.08
C ALA A 57 5.77 12.00 14.56
N GLY A 58 4.62 11.90 15.27
CA GLY A 58 3.90 13.04 15.83
C GLY A 58 2.73 13.55 14.96
N TYR A 59 2.38 12.85 13.88
CA TYR A 59 1.29 13.22 12.99
C TYR A 59 0.01 12.42 13.30
N ALA A 60 -1.08 13.10 13.58
CA ALA A 60 -2.41 12.48 13.54
C ALA A 60 -2.83 12.27 12.08
N SER A 61 -3.61 11.23 11.80
CA SER A 61 -4.05 10.94 10.42
C SER A 61 -5.46 10.38 10.38
N ASP A 62 -6.16 10.61 9.27
CA ASP A 62 -7.45 10.00 8.94
C ASP A 62 -7.32 9.31 7.57
N PHE A 63 -7.88 8.10 7.45
CA PHE A 63 -7.81 7.29 6.22
C PHE A 63 -9.11 7.34 5.43
N GLU A 64 -9.01 7.61 4.13
CA GLU A 64 -10.12 7.55 3.17
C GLU A 64 -9.81 6.56 2.05
N GLN A 65 -10.78 5.67 1.75
CA GLN A 65 -10.69 4.75 0.63
C GLN A 65 -11.44 5.31 -0.58
N VAL A 66 -10.73 5.44 -1.70
CA VAL A 66 -11.31 5.90 -2.98
C VAL A 66 -10.71 5.09 -4.14
N PRO A 67 -11.31 5.10 -5.34
CA PRO A 67 -10.68 4.46 -6.50
C PRO A 67 -9.27 5.01 -6.79
N TRP A 68 -8.35 4.14 -7.18
CA TRP A 68 -6.93 4.45 -7.42
C TRP A 68 -6.68 5.76 -8.18
N ALA A 69 -7.35 5.92 -9.34
CA ALA A 69 -7.16 7.13 -10.15
C ALA A 69 -7.55 8.42 -9.40
N ARG A 70 -8.57 8.35 -8.51
CA ARG A 70 -8.97 9.47 -7.65
C ARG A 70 -7.95 9.73 -6.55
N ALA A 71 -7.42 8.66 -5.93
CA ALA A 71 -6.39 8.78 -4.91
C ALA A 71 -5.14 9.48 -5.48
N LEU A 72 -4.62 8.98 -6.59
CA LEU A 72 -3.42 9.52 -7.24
C LEU A 72 -3.63 10.97 -7.70
N PHE A 73 -4.76 11.27 -8.35
CA PHE A 73 -5.12 12.63 -8.75
C PHE A 73 -5.24 13.56 -7.54
N GLY A 74 -5.91 13.09 -6.47
CA GLY A 74 -6.11 13.86 -5.26
C GLY A 74 -4.82 14.22 -4.53
N VAL A 75 -3.82 13.32 -4.52
CA VAL A 75 -2.48 13.63 -3.99
C VAL A 75 -1.78 14.68 -4.85
N GLY A 76 -1.83 14.56 -6.18
CA GLY A 76 -1.25 15.56 -7.09
C GLY A 76 -1.85 16.96 -6.92
N GLU A 77 -3.14 17.05 -6.57
CA GLU A 77 -3.88 18.30 -6.34
C GLU A 77 -3.83 18.78 -4.86
N GLY A 78 -3.19 18.03 -3.96
CA GLY A 78 -3.14 18.37 -2.54
C GLY A 78 -4.46 18.19 -1.77
N ARG A 79 -5.41 17.42 -2.33
CA ARG A 79 -6.65 17.04 -1.61
C ARG A 79 -6.37 16.00 -0.53
N TYR A 80 -5.37 15.16 -0.76
CA TYR A 80 -4.84 14.18 0.18
C TYR A 80 -3.37 14.47 0.39
N ASP A 81 -2.89 14.20 1.60
CA ASP A 81 -1.52 14.47 1.98
C ASP A 81 -0.61 13.27 1.68
N VAL A 82 -1.13 12.05 1.89
CA VAL A 82 -0.35 10.81 1.78
C VAL A 82 -1.13 9.73 1.04
N LEU A 83 -0.58 9.22 -0.07
CA LEU A 83 -0.99 7.97 -0.69
C LEU A 83 -0.26 6.82 0.02
N VAL A 84 -1.03 5.89 0.61
CA VAL A 84 -0.51 4.85 1.51
C VAL A 84 0.31 3.81 0.77
N ASN A 85 -0.21 3.33 -0.37
CA ASN A 85 0.28 2.14 -1.08
C ASN A 85 0.68 2.47 -2.51
N THR A 86 1.93 2.76 -2.77
CA THR A 86 2.36 3.04 -4.14
C THR A 86 3.71 2.41 -4.46
N TRP A 87 3.82 1.90 -5.69
CA TRP A 87 5.08 1.51 -6.27
C TRP A 87 5.74 2.71 -6.95
N TYR A 88 7.05 2.74 -6.90
CA TYR A 88 7.83 3.83 -7.50
C TYR A 88 7.64 3.87 -9.02
N THR A 89 7.39 5.07 -9.55
CA THR A 89 7.56 5.41 -10.97
C THR A 89 8.03 6.87 -11.10
N ASP A 90 8.79 7.16 -12.17
CA ASP A 90 9.29 8.52 -12.43
C ASP A 90 8.17 9.54 -12.61
N GLU A 91 7.03 9.12 -13.21
CA GLU A 91 5.90 10.02 -13.37
C GLU A 91 5.29 10.46 -12.03
N ARG A 92 5.25 9.55 -11.06
CA ARG A 92 4.66 9.83 -9.73
C ARG A 92 5.53 10.78 -8.90
N THR A 93 6.83 10.86 -9.17
CA THR A 93 7.72 11.84 -8.48
C THR A 93 7.30 13.29 -8.73
N LYS A 94 6.55 13.55 -9.82
CA LYS A 94 5.99 14.87 -10.13
C LYS A 94 4.78 15.24 -9.27
N LEU A 95 4.16 14.26 -8.63
CA LEU A 95 2.96 14.43 -7.81
C LEU A 95 3.28 14.46 -6.31
N GLY A 96 4.30 13.71 -5.89
CA GLY A 96 4.65 13.55 -4.49
C GLY A 96 6.08 13.10 -4.29
N GLN A 97 6.55 13.21 -3.05
CA GLN A 97 7.82 12.67 -2.58
C GLN A 97 7.61 11.25 -2.06
N PHE A 98 8.41 10.31 -2.54
CA PHE A 98 8.43 8.94 -2.06
C PHE A 98 9.19 8.82 -0.75
N SER A 99 8.72 7.94 0.14
CA SER A 99 9.48 7.44 1.28
C SER A 99 10.49 6.36 0.88
N GLY A 100 11.32 5.91 1.80
CA GLY A 100 11.95 4.60 1.74
C GLY A 100 10.91 3.48 1.66
N GLU A 101 11.35 2.28 1.30
CA GLU A 101 10.46 1.10 1.27
C GLU A 101 10.02 0.70 2.68
N TYR A 102 8.73 0.41 2.86
CA TYR A 102 8.23 -0.10 4.13
C TYR A 102 7.67 -1.52 4.05
N LEU A 103 7.29 -1.99 2.85
CA LEU A 103 6.83 -3.34 2.56
C LEU A 103 7.36 -3.81 1.22
N LEU A 104 7.41 -5.13 1.00
CA LEU A 104 7.80 -5.72 -0.27
C LEU A 104 6.64 -6.56 -0.81
N ASN A 105 6.23 -6.26 -2.04
CA ASN A 105 5.24 -7.03 -2.79
C ASN A 105 5.94 -8.01 -3.72
N ARG A 106 5.42 -9.24 -3.80
CA ARG A 106 5.92 -10.26 -4.73
C ARG A 106 4.82 -10.69 -5.67
N VAL A 107 4.91 -10.30 -6.92
CA VAL A 107 4.00 -10.76 -7.96
C VAL A 107 4.41 -12.15 -8.39
N ARG A 108 3.52 -13.12 -8.28
CA ARG A 108 3.79 -14.52 -8.60
C ARG A 108 2.74 -15.08 -9.54
N PHE A 109 3.17 -15.99 -10.42
CA PHE A 109 2.25 -16.76 -11.21
C PHE A 109 1.57 -17.86 -10.39
N LEU A 110 0.29 -18.10 -10.70
CA LEU A 110 -0.48 -19.25 -10.23
C LEU A 110 -0.86 -20.14 -11.41
N LYS A 111 -0.76 -21.44 -11.21
CA LYS A 111 -1.16 -22.49 -12.17
C LYS A 111 -2.07 -23.51 -11.47
N ARG A 112 -2.67 -24.42 -12.24
CA ARG A 112 -3.22 -25.64 -11.65
C ARG A 112 -2.11 -26.56 -11.17
N LYS A 113 -2.32 -27.24 -10.04
CA LYS A 113 -1.34 -28.15 -9.43
C LYS A 113 -0.96 -29.31 -10.35
N ASP A 114 -1.92 -29.82 -11.14
CA ASP A 114 -1.73 -30.93 -12.05
C ASP A 114 -1.13 -30.56 -13.41
N THR A 115 -0.80 -29.29 -13.63
CA THR A 115 -0.21 -28.82 -14.89
C THR A 115 1.31 -28.69 -14.74
N PRO A 116 2.11 -29.34 -15.60
CA PRO A 116 3.58 -29.33 -15.52
C PRO A 116 4.15 -28.04 -16.15
N ILE A 117 3.81 -26.87 -15.62
CA ILE A 117 4.33 -25.58 -16.07
C ILE A 117 5.42 -25.15 -15.12
N GLU A 118 6.58 -24.81 -15.65
CA GLU A 118 7.71 -24.20 -14.96
C GLU A 118 7.91 -22.77 -15.46
N TYR A 119 8.48 -21.91 -14.61
CA TYR A 119 8.78 -20.53 -14.94
C TYR A 119 10.21 -20.17 -14.51
N ASN A 120 11.09 -19.98 -15.49
CA ASN A 120 12.42 -19.42 -15.29
C ASN A 120 12.60 -18.07 -16.01
N ASN A 121 11.86 -17.88 -17.12
CA ASN A 121 11.80 -16.64 -17.91
C ASN A 121 10.47 -16.56 -18.65
N LEU A 122 10.12 -15.37 -19.19
CA LEU A 122 8.84 -15.13 -19.87
C LEU A 122 8.68 -15.95 -21.17
N GLN A 123 9.76 -16.25 -21.88
CA GLN A 123 9.70 -17.01 -23.13
C GLN A 123 9.06 -18.40 -22.95
N GLN A 124 9.27 -19.03 -21.79
CA GLN A 124 8.65 -20.32 -21.48
C GLN A 124 7.12 -20.25 -21.36
N LEU A 125 6.58 -19.03 -21.16
CA LEU A 125 5.15 -18.81 -20.96
C LEU A 125 4.40 -18.40 -22.25
N HIS A 126 5.07 -18.14 -23.37
CA HIS A 126 4.47 -17.66 -24.61
C HIS A 126 3.38 -18.57 -25.18
N THR A 127 3.42 -19.87 -24.88
CA THR A 127 2.43 -20.85 -25.36
C THR A 127 1.20 -20.98 -24.45
N TYR A 128 1.21 -20.33 -23.29
CA TYR A 128 0.15 -20.48 -22.29
C TYR A 128 -0.73 -19.23 -22.22
N PRO A 129 -2.07 -19.37 -22.29
CA PRO A 129 -2.97 -18.26 -22.00
C PRO A 129 -2.89 -17.86 -20.52
N ILE A 130 -2.65 -16.56 -20.26
CA ILE A 130 -2.43 -15.97 -18.94
C ILE A 130 -3.56 -14.98 -18.65
N ALA A 131 -4.40 -15.24 -17.66
CA ALA A 131 -5.39 -14.28 -17.22
C ALA A 131 -4.72 -13.11 -16.49
N VAL A 132 -5.01 -11.87 -16.92
CA VAL A 132 -4.48 -10.62 -16.37
C VAL A 132 -5.63 -9.71 -15.95
N VAL A 133 -5.53 -9.05 -14.81
CA VAL A 133 -6.55 -8.08 -14.38
C VAL A 133 -6.41 -6.81 -15.23
N ARG A 134 -7.52 -6.39 -15.82
CA ARG A 134 -7.54 -5.23 -16.71
C ARG A 134 -7.11 -3.96 -15.97
N GLY A 135 -6.14 -3.26 -16.53
CA GLY A 135 -5.61 -2.00 -15.98
C GLY A 135 -4.57 -2.18 -14.88
N TYR A 136 -4.18 -3.43 -14.54
CA TYR A 136 -3.04 -3.67 -13.65
C TYR A 136 -1.72 -3.55 -14.44
N ALA A 137 -0.68 -3.13 -13.73
CA ALA A 137 0.70 -3.23 -14.14
C ALA A 137 1.39 -4.27 -13.23
N TYR A 138 2.15 -5.19 -13.82
CA TYR A 138 2.82 -6.29 -13.09
C TYR A 138 4.33 -6.13 -13.09
N SER A 139 4.92 -5.99 -14.26
CA SER A 139 6.31 -5.57 -14.47
C SER A 139 6.46 -5.06 -15.90
N HIS A 140 7.40 -4.14 -16.13
CA HIS A 140 7.67 -3.58 -17.46
C HIS A 140 7.91 -4.67 -18.50
N GLU A 141 8.79 -5.64 -18.18
CA GLU A 141 9.10 -6.75 -19.08
C GLU A 141 7.87 -7.60 -19.44
N PHE A 142 7.03 -7.92 -18.46
CA PHE A 142 5.79 -8.68 -18.69
C PHE A 142 4.74 -7.87 -19.44
N ASP A 143 4.57 -6.60 -19.04
CA ASP A 143 3.50 -5.75 -19.56
C ASP A 143 3.74 -5.40 -21.05
N ASP A 144 4.99 -5.21 -21.45
CA ASP A 144 5.38 -4.85 -22.82
C ASP A 144 5.58 -6.06 -23.73
N ASP A 145 5.70 -7.29 -23.18
CA ASP A 145 5.85 -8.49 -24.01
C ASP A 145 4.55 -8.82 -24.76
N VAL A 146 4.51 -8.46 -26.04
CA VAL A 146 3.38 -8.72 -26.95
C VAL A 146 3.26 -10.17 -27.39
N SER A 147 4.28 -11.01 -27.13
CA SER A 147 4.29 -12.44 -27.47
C SER A 147 3.48 -13.27 -26.45
N LEU A 148 3.24 -12.72 -25.24
CA LEU A 148 2.45 -13.37 -24.22
C LEU A 148 0.95 -13.37 -24.57
N GLN A 149 0.29 -14.51 -24.39
CA GLN A 149 -1.14 -14.67 -24.61
C GLN A 149 -1.93 -14.15 -23.41
N LYS A 150 -2.01 -12.82 -23.24
CA LYS A 150 -2.72 -12.17 -22.14
C LYS A 150 -4.24 -12.18 -22.36
N VAL A 151 -4.99 -12.70 -21.40
CA VAL A 151 -6.46 -12.75 -21.39
C VAL A 151 -6.99 -11.78 -20.34
N PRO A 152 -7.46 -10.58 -20.71
CA PRO A 152 -7.94 -9.58 -19.75
C PRO A 152 -9.20 -10.03 -19.05
N VAL A 153 -9.23 -9.92 -17.71
CA VAL A 153 -10.37 -10.22 -16.84
C VAL A 153 -10.72 -9.02 -15.93
N HIS A 154 -11.87 -9.07 -15.25
CA HIS A 154 -12.31 -7.96 -14.39
C HIS A 154 -11.59 -7.90 -13.04
N ASN A 155 -11.25 -9.07 -12.47
CA ASN A 155 -10.60 -9.15 -11.15
C ASN A 155 -9.89 -10.50 -10.98
N PHE A 156 -9.05 -10.57 -9.96
CA PHE A 156 -8.26 -11.77 -9.65
C PHE A 156 -9.13 -12.98 -9.27
N ALA A 157 -10.24 -12.78 -8.56
CA ALA A 157 -11.16 -13.90 -8.22
C ALA A 157 -11.71 -14.60 -9.48
N MET A 158 -12.00 -13.84 -10.54
CA MET A 158 -12.37 -14.41 -11.84
C MET A 158 -11.18 -15.16 -12.47
N ALA A 159 -10.00 -14.55 -12.46
CA ALA A 159 -8.79 -15.14 -13.03
C ALA A 159 -8.46 -16.51 -12.41
N VAL A 160 -8.45 -16.60 -11.08
CA VAL A 160 -8.12 -17.86 -10.38
C VAL A 160 -9.16 -18.95 -10.61
N ARG A 161 -10.45 -18.58 -10.72
CA ARG A 161 -11.51 -19.55 -11.09
C ARG A 161 -11.33 -20.07 -12.52
N MET A 162 -10.88 -19.23 -13.46
CA MET A 162 -10.56 -19.65 -14.83
C MET A 162 -9.38 -20.62 -14.87
N VAL A 163 -8.33 -20.36 -14.06
CA VAL A 163 -7.21 -21.32 -13.89
C VAL A 163 -7.70 -22.63 -13.32
N ALA A 164 -8.47 -22.60 -12.23
CA ALA A 164 -9.01 -23.81 -11.58
C ALA A 164 -9.90 -24.64 -12.53
N ALA A 165 -10.61 -23.98 -13.46
CA ALA A 165 -11.47 -24.60 -14.47
C ALA A 165 -10.74 -24.96 -15.79
N ASP A 166 -9.41 -24.79 -15.84
CA ASP A 166 -8.56 -25.02 -17.02
C ASP A 166 -8.94 -24.21 -18.27
N ARG A 167 -9.60 -23.05 -18.09
CA ARG A 167 -9.93 -22.13 -19.18
C ARG A 167 -8.76 -21.25 -19.60
N VAL A 168 -7.84 -20.98 -18.68
CA VAL A 168 -6.50 -20.40 -18.90
C VAL A 168 -5.49 -21.20 -18.12
N LYS A 169 -4.23 -21.13 -18.48
CA LYS A 169 -3.19 -21.95 -17.85
C LYS A 169 -2.56 -21.26 -16.64
N LEU A 170 -2.50 -19.93 -16.68
CA LEU A 170 -1.84 -19.12 -15.66
C LEU A 170 -2.69 -17.90 -15.29
N THR A 171 -2.47 -17.40 -14.12
CA THR A 171 -2.76 -16.02 -13.70
C THR A 171 -1.61 -15.54 -12.83
N LEU A 172 -1.61 -14.25 -12.47
CA LEU A 172 -0.59 -13.69 -11.60
C LEU A 172 -1.21 -12.60 -10.70
N GLU A 173 -0.64 -12.47 -9.51
CA GLU A 173 -1.04 -11.45 -8.53
C GLU A 173 0.07 -11.32 -7.47
N ASP A 174 0.02 -10.25 -6.67
CA ASP A 174 0.76 -10.19 -5.42
C ASP A 174 0.44 -11.41 -4.55
N GLU A 175 1.44 -12.00 -3.91
CA GLU A 175 1.29 -13.25 -3.15
C GLU A 175 0.27 -13.11 -2.01
N PHE A 176 0.27 -12.01 -1.27
CA PHE A 176 -0.64 -11.81 -0.15
C PHE A 176 -2.06 -11.50 -0.62
N VAL A 177 -2.20 -10.70 -1.68
CA VAL A 177 -3.50 -10.45 -2.34
C VAL A 177 -4.08 -11.76 -2.85
N ALA A 178 -3.28 -12.57 -3.54
CA ALA A 178 -3.73 -13.87 -4.03
C ALA A 178 -4.17 -14.79 -2.88
N ARG A 179 -3.40 -14.88 -1.79
CA ARG A 179 -3.77 -15.66 -0.60
C ARG A 179 -5.05 -15.16 0.05
N TYR A 180 -5.24 -13.85 0.14
CA TYR A 180 -6.45 -13.23 0.66
C TYR A 180 -7.70 -13.65 -0.14
N TYR A 181 -7.64 -13.59 -1.47
CA TYR A 181 -8.75 -14.02 -2.33
C TYR A 181 -8.95 -15.53 -2.31
N LEU A 182 -7.87 -16.31 -2.37
CA LEU A 182 -7.94 -17.77 -2.30
C LEU A 182 -8.59 -18.28 -1.01
N ALA A 183 -8.34 -17.63 0.13
CA ALA A 183 -8.98 -17.98 1.40
C ALA A 183 -10.52 -17.84 1.36
N ARG A 184 -11.04 -16.99 0.47
CA ARG A 184 -12.48 -16.74 0.26
C ARG A 184 -13.10 -17.57 -0.85
N GLU A 185 -12.28 -18.26 -1.64
CA GLU A 185 -12.75 -19.17 -2.68
C GLU A 185 -13.22 -20.53 -2.11
N SER A 186 -14.05 -21.23 -2.89
CA SER A 186 -14.45 -22.59 -2.54
C SER A 186 -13.24 -23.51 -2.37
N PRO A 187 -13.30 -24.56 -1.52
CA PRO A 187 -12.21 -25.52 -1.38
C PRO A 187 -11.78 -26.15 -2.72
N LYS A 188 -12.71 -26.33 -3.65
CA LYS A 188 -12.44 -26.86 -5.00
C LYS A 188 -11.50 -25.94 -5.76
N VAL A 189 -11.73 -24.64 -5.76
CA VAL A 189 -10.88 -23.64 -6.44
C VAL A 189 -9.55 -23.49 -5.72
N ARG A 190 -9.59 -23.23 -4.40
CA ARG A 190 -8.38 -23.01 -3.59
C ARG A 190 -7.39 -24.15 -3.65
N ASN A 191 -7.88 -25.41 -3.61
CA ASN A 191 -7.02 -26.60 -3.60
C ASN A 191 -6.53 -26.98 -5.00
N ALA A 192 -7.13 -26.46 -6.07
CA ALA A 192 -6.77 -26.77 -7.45
C ALA A 192 -5.54 -25.97 -7.93
N VAL A 193 -5.19 -24.88 -7.29
CA VAL A 193 -4.12 -23.98 -7.76
C VAL A 193 -2.93 -23.92 -6.80
N GLU A 194 -1.78 -23.54 -7.34
CA GLU A 194 -0.55 -23.30 -6.57
C GLU A 194 0.28 -22.20 -7.22
N PHE A 195 1.14 -21.56 -6.42
CA PHE A 195 2.12 -20.60 -6.91
C PHE A 195 3.29 -21.27 -7.58
N LEU A 196 3.77 -20.70 -8.68
CA LEU A 196 5.11 -21.01 -9.20
C LEU A 196 6.17 -20.46 -8.22
N PRO A 197 7.29 -21.17 -8.02
CA PRO A 197 8.28 -20.80 -7.00
C PRO A 197 8.91 -19.42 -7.23
N LYS A 198 9.31 -19.13 -8.47
CA LYS A 198 9.99 -17.88 -8.84
C LYS A 198 8.95 -16.75 -8.98
N PRO A 199 9.15 -15.60 -8.33
CA PRO A 199 8.33 -14.41 -8.57
C PRO A 199 8.60 -13.83 -9.97
N LEU A 200 7.59 -13.18 -10.55
CA LEU A 200 7.75 -12.34 -11.74
C LEU A 200 8.52 -11.06 -11.37
N SER A 201 8.11 -10.42 -10.30
CA SER A 201 8.71 -9.17 -9.80
C SER A 201 8.63 -9.08 -8.29
N GLU A 202 9.53 -8.29 -7.73
CA GLU A 202 9.49 -7.80 -6.37
C GLU A 202 9.40 -6.28 -6.42
N ASN A 203 8.34 -5.71 -5.85
CA ASN A 203 8.03 -4.30 -5.91
C ASN A 203 8.02 -3.72 -4.49
N SER A 204 8.89 -2.77 -4.23
CA SER A 204 8.90 -2.04 -2.96
C SER A 204 7.67 -1.16 -2.84
N LEU A 205 7.00 -1.21 -1.69
CA LEU A 205 5.86 -0.38 -1.37
C LEU A 205 6.32 0.84 -0.56
N HIS A 206 5.86 2.00 -1.00
CA HIS A 206 6.21 3.30 -0.45
C HIS A 206 4.95 4.10 -0.13
N ILE A 207 5.04 5.05 0.77
CA ILE A 207 4.09 6.17 0.78
C ILE A 207 4.53 7.21 -0.24
N LEU A 208 3.56 7.95 -0.77
CA LEU A 208 3.79 9.12 -1.62
C LEU A 208 3.15 10.34 -0.95
N VAL A 209 3.97 11.27 -0.49
CA VAL A 209 3.52 12.49 0.18
C VAL A 209 3.39 13.62 -0.84
N SER A 210 2.21 14.23 -0.91
CA SER A 210 1.91 15.31 -1.86
C SER A 210 2.92 16.45 -1.81
N LEU A 211 3.48 16.85 -2.97
CA LEU A 211 4.33 18.06 -3.06
C LEU A 211 3.56 19.35 -2.75
N LYS A 212 2.22 19.31 -2.68
CA LYS A 212 1.39 20.45 -2.25
C LYS A 212 1.35 20.60 -0.73
N ASN A 213 1.73 19.57 0.04
CA ASN A 213 1.90 19.67 1.47
C ASN A 213 3.26 20.32 1.77
N PRO A 214 3.33 21.48 2.44
CA PRO A 214 4.59 22.19 2.68
C PRO A 214 5.56 21.44 3.60
N GLU A 215 5.06 20.45 4.36
CA GLU A 215 5.86 19.62 5.27
C GLU A 215 6.24 18.26 4.65
N HIS A 216 6.08 18.07 3.33
CA HIS A 216 6.28 16.76 2.70
C HIS A 216 7.64 16.13 3.02
N GLU A 217 8.73 16.92 3.06
CA GLU A 217 10.07 16.42 3.40
C GLU A 217 10.15 15.93 4.86
N GLN A 218 9.57 16.69 5.80
CA GLN A 218 9.54 16.34 7.23
C GLN A 218 8.67 15.10 7.48
N ILE A 219 7.53 14.98 6.79
CA ILE A 219 6.63 13.83 6.87
C ILE A 219 7.36 12.57 6.39
N VAL A 220 8.00 12.62 5.22
CA VAL A 220 8.78 11.49 4.67
C VAL A 220 9.92 11.12 5.62
N ALA A 221 10.74 12.09 6.05
CA ALA A 221 11.86 11.82 6.95
C ALA A 221 11.41 11.25 8.30
N GLY A 222 10.30 11.76 8.84
CA GLY A 222 9.67 11.26 10.06
C GLY A 222 9.18 9.82 9.90
N PHE A 223 8.48 9.54 8.81
CA PHE A 223 7.99 8.20 8.47
C PHE A 223 9.14 7.19 8.36
N ASP A 224 10.17 7.50 7.56
CA ASP A 224 11.32 6.60 7.34
C ASP A 224 12.06 6.29 8.63
N ARG A 225 12.28 7.30 9.50
CA ARG A 225 12.88 7.12 10.82
C ARG A 225 12.04 6.17 11.68
N GLU A 226 10.72 6.35 11.72
CA GLU A 226 9.85 5.52 12.56
C GLU A 226 9.69 4.10 12.01
N ILE A 227 9.68 3.89 10.69
CA ILE A 227 9.73 2.54 10.10
C ILE A 227 11.01 1.82 10.53
N ALA A 228 12.17 2.49 10.48
CA ALA A 228 13.42 1.90 10.97
C ALA A 228 13.38 1.59 12.47
N ALA A 229 12.82 2.48 13.29
CA ALA A 229 12.63 2.27 14.73
C ALA A 229 11.68 1.10 15.02
N MET A 230 10.55 1.00 14.30
CA MET A 230 9.59 -0.10 14.44
C MET A 230 10.19 -1.46 14.08
N LYS A 231 11.04 -1.52 13.06
CA LYS A 231 11.79 -2.73 12.70
C LYS A 231 12.80 -3.09 13.80
N ALA A 232 13.47 -2.11 14.37
CA ALA A 232 14.47 -2.32 15.42
C ALA A 232 13.85 -2.76 16.77
N ASP A 233 12.68 -2.24 17.14
CA ASP A 233 12.00 -2.56 18.41
C ASP A 233 11.03 -3.76 18.31
N GLY A 234 10.89 -4.37 17.12
CA GLY A 234 10.03 -5.53 16.87
C GLY A 234 8.54 -5.23 16.78
N SER A 235 8.12 -3.97 16.86
CA SER A 235 6.71 -3.58 16.71
C SER A 235 6.21 -3.72 15.28
N TYR A 236 7.09 -3.60 14.29
CA TYR A 236 6.78 -3.84 12.89
C TYR A 236 6.37 -5.30 12.65
N GLU A 237 7.16 -6.27 13.10
CA GLU A 237 6.87 -7.70 12.96
C GLU A 237 5.65 -8.11 13.78
N LYS A 238 5.43 -7.47 14.94
CA LYS A 238 4.21 -7.68 15.72
C LYS A 238 2.97 -7.26 14.94
N LEU A 239 3.02 -6.13 14.26
CA LEU A 239 1.94 -5.62 13.45
C LEU A 239 1.68 -6.54 12.24
N LEU A 240 2.71 -6.99 11.53
CA LEU A 240 2.58 -7.97 10.45
C LEU A 240 1.85 -9.24 10.92
N ARG A 241 2.28 -9.82 12.06
CA ARG A 241 1.63 -11.01 12.63
C ARG A 241 0.16 -10.80 12.99
N GLN A 242 -0.24 -9.59 13.44
CA GLN A 242 -1.65 -9.24 13.72
C GLN A 242 -2.51 -9.30 12.46
N HIS A 243 -1.92 -9.03 11.30
CA HIS A 243 -2.58 -9.12 9.99
C HIS A 243 -2.37 -10.48 9.29
N GLY A 244 -1.75 -11.46 9.96
CA GLY A 244 -1.53 -12.81 9.42
C GLY A 244 -0.41 -12.90 8.38
N MET A 245 0.56 -12.00 8.46
CA MET A 245 1.74 -11.94 7.58
C MET A 245 3.01 -12.36 8.31
#